data_9500256bc8bb0e118acb2cf2fe883474
#
_entry.id   9500256bc8bb0e118acb2cf2fe883474
#
_cell.length_a   1.000
_cell.length_b   1.000
_cell.length_c   1.000
_cell.angle_alpha   90.00
_cell.angle_beta   90.00
_cell.angle_gamma   90.00
#
_symmetry.space_group_name_H-M   'P 1'
#
loop_
_entity.id
_entity.type
_entity.pdbx_description
1 polymer ?
#
loop_
_entity_poly.entity_id
_entity_poly.type
_entity_poly.pdbx_seq_one_letter_code
_entity_poly.pdbx_strand_id
1 'polypeptide(L)'
;MVWLRPNLANTPQGRGWLAALEAGSAAALFDVDGVLIDVTGSYRRSVAEATTTLTRIMLGAEADALLTDAPSPLVMHDEIILFKLAGGFNNDWDLTQALTALWVARVREWRGQPQAQITLAEWAAQARIAAHDGHGGVRWLYEVASASAIPSSDDARWVHEEYYWGAELARHHFGHTPRFVPDAPGFVHAECALLDASVLPGLAAQGVSRFGLITGRDGPEIPSALNILAP
;
A
#
# COMPACT_ATOMS: atom_id res chain seq x y z
N MET A 1 -4.92 9.07 23.27
CA MET A 1 -4.69 7.86 24.12
C MET A 1 -3.28 7.38 23.80
N VAL A 2 -2.32 7.59 24.69
CA VAL A 2 -0.93 7.19 24.45
C VAL A 2 -0.83 5.68 24.61
N TRP A 3 -0.66 4.94 23.50
CA TRP A 3 -0.35 3.53 23.57
C TRP A 3 1.16 3.36 23.78
N LEU A 4 1.61 3.52 25.02
CA LEU A 4 2.89 2.94 25.39
C LEU A 4 2.71 1.42 25.47
N ARG A 5 3.45 0.66 24.66
CA ARG A 5 3.50 -0.80 24.88
C ARG A 5 3.92 -1.01 26.34
N PRO A 6 3.23 -1.89 27.09
CA PRO A 6 3.47 -2.06 28.54
C PRO A 6 4.93 -2.30 28.92
N ASN A 7 5.72 -2.86 28.01
CA ASN A 7 7.13 -3.18 28.21
C ASN A 7 8.10 -1.97 28.01
N LEU A 8 7.66 -0.89 27.36
CA LEU A 8 8.51 0.28 27.15
C LEU A 8 8.67 1.13 28.42
N ALA A 9 7.67 1.19 29.29
CA ALA A 9 7.71 1.95 30.52
C ALA A 9 8.86 1.52 31.45
N ASN A 10 9.29 0.27 31.40
CA ASN A 10 10.36 -0.30 32.22
C ASN A 10 11.75 -0.22 31.58
N THR A 11 11.87 0.26 30.35
CA THR A 11 13.16 0.48 29.69
C THR A 11 13.78 1.82 30.10
N PRO A 12 15.11 2.01 29.99
CA PRO A 12 15.73 3.31 30.21
C PRO A 12 15.15 4.41 29.33
N GLN A 13 14.82 4.09 28.06
CA GLN A 13 14.18 4.99 27.13
C GLN A 13 12.76 5.36 27.57
N GLY A 14 11.95 4.36 27.99
CA GLY A 14 10.58 4.59 28.47
C GLY A 14 10.54 5.43 29.74
N ARG A 15 11.49 5.27 30.66
CA ARG A 15 11.62 6.14 31.85
C ARG A 15 12.01 7.56 31.49
N GLY A 16 12.86 7.74 30.47
CA GLY A 16 13.20 9.07 29.93
C GLY A 16 11.97 9.79 29.36
N TRP A 17 11.10 9.06 28.66
CA TRP A 17 9.83 9.59 28.15
C TRP A 17 8.85 10.00 29.27
N LEU A 18 8.70 9.17 30.30
CA LEU A 18 7.86 9.48 31.46
C LEU A 18 8.38 10.73 32.20
N ALA A 19 9.68 10.84 32.42
CA ALA A 19 10.29 12.00 33.02
C ALA A 19 10.13 13.28 32.15
N ALA A 20 10.18 13.16 30.84
CA ALA A 20 9.92 14.25 29.90
C ALA A 20 8.46 14.72 29.93
N LEU A 21 7.51 13.77 30.05
CA LEU A 21 6.08 14.08 30.26
C LEU A 21 5.84 14.83 31.57
N GLU A 22 6.44 14.35 32.65
CA GLU A 22 6.36 14.99 33.97
C GLU A 22 7.03 16.39 34.01
N ALA A 23 8.09 16.58 33.21
CA ALA A 23 8.78 17.86 33.08
C ALA A 23 8.11 18.84 32.09
N GLY A 24 6.96 18.50 31.50
CA GLY A 24 6.28 19.34 30.50
C GLY A 24 7.02 19.45 29.15
N SER A 25 7.92 18.50 28.84
CA SER A 25 8.75 18.47 27.63
C SER A 25 8.41 17.28 26.73
N ALA A 26 7.15 16.84 26.75
CA ALA A 26 6.72 15.71 25.95
C ALA A 26 6.69 16.03 24.45
N ALA A 27 7.02 15.02 23.63
CA ALA A 27 6.83 15.06 22.18
C ALA A 27 5.85 13.96 21.76
N ALA A 28 5.01 14.25 20.77
CA ALA A 28 4.17 13.28 20.10
C ALA A 28 4.72 13.03 18.70
N LEU A 29 4.84 11.75 18.32
CA LEU A 29 5.17 11.31 16.97
C LEU A 29 3.96 10.60 16.40
N PHE A 30 3.53 11.03 15.21
CA PHE A 30 2.39 10.46 14.50
C PHE A 30 2.87 9.72 13.26
N ASP A 31 2.31 8.54 13.04
CA ASP A 31 2.28 7.96 11.70
C ASP A 31 1.32 8.77 10.83
N VAL A 32 1.56 8.80 9.53
CA VAL A 32 0.74 9.59 8.60
C VAL A 32 -0.42 8.74 8.07
N ASP A 33 -0.11 7.60 7.47
CA ASP A 33 -1.08 6.80 6.73
C ASP A 33 -2.00 5.99 7.66
N GLY A 34 -3.30 6.22 7.54
CA GLY A 34 -4.31 5.61 8.40
C GLY A 34 -4.35 6.17 9.84
N VAL A 35 -3.54 7.18 10.17
CA VAL A 35 -3.53 7.88 11.46
C VAL A 35 -3.89 9.35 11.30
N LEU A 36 -3.17 10.06 10.46
CA LEU A 36 -3.43 11.47 10.17
C LEU A 36 -4.22 11.65 8.88
N ILE A 37 -4.04 10.77 7.92
CA ILE A 37 -4.64 10.82 6.59
C ILE A 37 -5.33 9.48 6.31
N ASP A 38 -6.58 9.55 5.83
CA ASP A 38 -7.28 8.40 5.26
C ASP A 38 -6.74 8.12 3.86
N VAL A 39 -6.08 6.99 3.71
CA VAL A 39 -5.50 6.50 2.46
C VAL A 39 -6.29 5.35 1.84
N THR A 40 -7.46 5.04 2.37
CA THR A 40 -8.29 3.92 1.92
C THR A 40 -8.70 4.08 0.46
N GLY A 41 -9.00 5.31 0.05
CA GLY A 41 -9.40 5.67 -1.31
C GLY A 41 -8.23 5.86 -2.29
N SER A 42 -6.98 5.86 -1.83
CA SER A 42 -5.79 6.10 -2.66
C SER A 42 -4.98 4.82 -2.89
N TYR A 43 -4.10 4.42 -1.98
CA TYR A 43 -3.16 3.31 -2.19
C TYR A 43 -3.85 1.99 -2.56
N ARG A 44 -4.86 1.57 -1.80
CA ARG A 44 -5.54 0.29 -2.08
C ARG A 44 -6.28 0.30 -3.39
N ARG A 45 -6.87 1.43 -3.75
CA ARG A 45 -7.52 1.60 -5.04
C ARG A 45 -6.51 1.59 -6.17
N SER A 46 -5.35 2.22 -5.99
CA SER A 46 -4.25 2.17 -6.96
C SER A 46 -3.78 0.74 -7.20
N VAL A 47 -3.60 -0.07 -6.15
CA VAL A 47 -3.24 -1.49 -6.29
C VAL A 47 -4.29 -2.26 -7.08
N ALA A 48 -5.58 -2.09 -6.78
CA ALA A 48 -6.67 -2.81 -7.45
C ALA A 48 -6.75 -2.49 -8.95
N GLU A 49 -6.73 -1.22 -9.29
CA GLU A 49 -6.80 -0.76 -10.68
C GLU A 49 -5.50 -1.06 -11.45
N ALA A 50 -4.34 -0.87 -10.82
CA ALA A 50 -3.06 -1.20 -11.41
C ALA A 50 -2.94 -2.69 -11.72
N THR A 51 -3.35 -3.56 -10.79
CA THR A 51 -3.41 -5.01 -10.99
C THR A 51 -4.29 -5.35 -12.19
N THR A 52 -5.47 -4.76 -12.27
CA THR A 52 -6.43 -5.01 -13.36
C THR A 52 -5.84 -4.58 -14.71
N THR A 53 -5.30 -3.38 -14.78
CA THR A 53 -4.71 -2.83 -16.00
C THR A 53 -3.49 -3.62 -16.45
N LEU A 54 -2.57 -3.91 -15.54
CA LEU A 54 -1.35 -4.63 -15.88
C LEU A 54 -1.63 -6.08 -16.29
N THR A 55 -2.60 -6.74 -15.63
CA THR A 55 -3.07 -8.06 -16.04
C THR A 55 -3.58 -8.02 -17.48
N ARG A 56 -4.43 -7.05 -17.83
CA ARG A 56 -4.95 -6.91 -19.19
C ARG A 56 -3.85 -6.65 -20.22
N ILE A 57 -2.89 -5.81 -19.90
CA ILE A 57 -1.72 -5.54 -20.76
C ILE A 57 -0.93 -6.82 -21.00
N MET A 58 -0.63 -7.60 -19.98
CA MET A 58 0.12 -8.85 -20.09
C MET A 58 -0.64 -9.92 -20.89
N LEU A 59 -1.97 -9.96 -20.76
CA LEU A 59 -2.82 -10.87 -21.53
C LEU A 59 -3.01 -10.44 -22.99
N GLY A 60 -2.84 -9.16 -23.28
CA GLY A 60 -2.94 -8.61 -24.63
C GLY A 60 -4.32 -8.85 -25.26
N ALA A 61 -4.34 -9.28 -26.52
CA ALA A 61 -5.59 -9.51 -27.26
C ALA A 61 -6.50 -10.60 -26.67
N GLU A 62 -5.98 -11.46 -25.81
CA GLU A 62 -6.74 -12.52 -25.16
C GLU A 62 -7.46 -12.07 -23.87
N ALA A 63 -7.18 -10.84 -23.38
CA ALA A 63 -7.65 -10.37 -22.08
C ALA A 63 -9.17 -10.48 -21.92
N ASP A 64 -9.95 -10.00 -22.89
CA ASP A 64 -11.41 -10.00 -22.78
C ASP A 64 -12.00 -11.42 -22.75
N ALA A 65 -11.44 -12.33 -23.52
CA ALA A 65 -11.88 -13.74 -23.53
C ALA A 65 -11.49 -14.46 -22.22
N LEU A 66 -10.29 -14.18 -21.69
CA LEU A 66 -9.78 -14.85 -20.49
C LEU A 66 -10.38 -14.30 -19.19
N LEU A 67 -10.82 -13.04 -19.19
CA LEU A 67 -11.36 -12.33 -18.02
C LEU A 67 -12.88 -12.11 -18.10
N THR A 68 -13.60 -12.79 -19.00
CA THR A 68 -15.04 -12.59 -19.22
C THR A 68 -15.86 -12.67 -17.92
N ASP A 69 -15.55 -13.64 -17.06
CA ASP A 69 -16.27 -13.90 -15.81
C ASP A 69 -15.50 -13.37 -14.57
N ALA A 70 -14.42 -12.62 -14.78
CA ALA A 70 -13.62 -12.08 -13.70
C ALA A 70 -14.27 -10.81 -13.11
N PRO A 71 -14.06 -10.54 -11.80
CA PRO A 71 -14.52 -9.29 -11.21
C PRO A 71 -13.80 -8.07 -11.81
N SER A 72 -14.39 -6.89 -11.66
CA SER A 72 -13.77 -5.62 -12.06
C SER A 72 -13.95 -4.60 -10.92
N PRO A 73 -12.88 -4.18 -10.26
CA PRO A 73 -11.48 -4.59 -10.46
C PRO A 73 -11.23 -6.06 -10.12
N LEU A 74 -10.10 -6.61 -10.60
CA LEU A 74 -9.74 -8.03 -10.39
C LEU A 74 -9.46 -8.37 -8.92
N VAL A 75 -9.17 -7.37 -8.10
CA VAL A 75 -8.80 -7.55 -6.70
C VAL A 75 -9.59 -6.58 -5.82
N MET A 76 -10.16 -7.10 -4.74
CA MET A 76 -10.92 -6.30 -3.78
C MET A 76 -10.05 -5.79 -2.63
N HIS A 77 -10.50 -4.73 -1.96
CA HIS A 77 -9.76 -4.12 -0.84
C HIS A 77 -9.40 -5.12 0.26
N ASP A 78 -10.32 -6.02 0.60
CA ASP A 78 -10.09 -7.02 1.65
C ASP A 78 -8.98 -8.00 1.27
N GLU A 79 -8.89 -8.38 0.00
CA GLU A 79 -7.84 -9.25 -0.52
C GLU A 79 -6.48 -8.56 -0.46
N ILE A 80 -6.39 -7.27 -0.77
CA ILE A 80 -5.18 -6.45 -0.63
C ILE A 80 -4.70 -6.44 0.83
N ILE A 81 -5.63 -6.26 1.78
CA ILE A 81 -5.33 -6.30 3.21
C ILE A 81 -4.74 -7.66 3.61
N LEU A 82 -5.31 -8.76 3.14
CA LEU A 82 -4.82 -10.10 3.45
C LEU A 82 -3.37 -10.30 3.01
N PHE A 83 -2.98 -9.85 1.83
CA PHE A 83 -1.60 -9.91 1.36
C PHE A 83 -0.65 -9.00 2.15
N LYS A 84 -1.09 -7.80 2.52
CA LYS A 84 -0.30 -6.92 3.40
C LYS A 84 -0.06 -7.57 4.78
N LEU A 85 -1.08 -8.22 5.34
CA LEU A 85 -0.98 -8.96 6.60
C LEU A 85 -0.18 -10.26 6.47
N ALA A 86 -0.01 -10.81 5.27
CA ALA A 86 0.83 -11.97 5.04
C ALA A 86 2.31 -11.67 5.30
N GLY A 87 2.73 -10.41 5.11
CA GLY A 87 4.13 -9.97 5.23
C GLY A 87 4.92 -10.13 3.94
N GLY A 88 5.96 -9.30 3.80
CA GLY A 88 6.81 -9.27 2.61
C GLY A 88 6.28 -8.43 1.44
N PHE A 89 5.08 -7.87 1.55
CA PHE A 89 4.47 -6.97 0.56
C PHE A 89 4.26 -5.59 1.16
N ASN A 90 5.35 -4.97 1.61
CA ASN A 90 5.29 -3.65 2.24
C ASN A 90 5.06 -2.53 1.20
N ASN A 91 5.61 -2.70 0.00
CA ASN A 91 5.41 -1.79 -1.12
C ASN A 91 4.15 -2.13 -1.88
N ASP A 92 3.42 -1.13 -2.33
CA ASP A 92 2.21 -1.32 -3.12
C ASP A 92 2.51 -1.82 -4.54
N TRP A 93 3.65 -1.48 -5.12
CA TRP A 93 4.06 -2.03 -6.41
C TRP A 93 4.52 -3.49 -6.34
N ASP A 94 5.18 -3.95 -5.26
CA ASP A 94 5.47 -5.37 -5.04
C ASP A 94 4.18 -6.18 -4.93
N LEU A 95 3.17 -5.61 -4.26
CA LEU A 95 1.85 -6.20 -4.16
C LEU A 95 1.12 -6.21 -5.51
N THR A 96 1.16 -5.11 -6.26
CA THR A 96 0.64 -5.04 -7.63
C THR A 96 1.28 -6.11 -8.52
N GLN A 97 2.62 -6.26 -8.45
CA GLN A 97 3.36 -7.29 -9.18
C GLN A 97 2.85 -8.71 -8.85
N ALA A 98 2.72 -9.00 -7.55
CA ALA A 98 2.29 -10.31 -7.08
C ALA A 98 0.86 -10.64 -7.50
N LEU A 99 -0.08 -9.74 -7.28
CA LEU A 99 -1.48 -9.93 -7.63
C LEU A 99 -1.68 -10.06 -9.16
N THR A 100 -0.95 -9.27 -9.94
CA THR A 100 -0.92 -9.40 -11.41
C THR A 100 -0.43 -10.78 -11.83
N ALA A 101 0.68 -11.24 -11.27
CA ALA A 101 1.24 -12.54 -11.60
C ALA A 101 0.29 -13.69 -11.27
N LEU A 102 -0.36 -13.67 -10.11
CA LEU A 102 -1.34 -14.66 -9.73
C LEU A 102 -2.54 -14.69 -10.69
N TRP A 103 -3.01 -13.53 -11.15
CA TRP A 103 -4.09 -13.46 -12.13
C TRP A 103 -3.67 -13.96 -13.51
N VAL A 104 -2.50 -13.57 -14.01
CA VAL A 104 -1.99 -14.05 -15.30
C VAL A 104 -1.76 -15.56 -15.25
N ALA A 105 -1.13 -16.09 -14.20
CA ALA A 105 -0.92 -17.52 -14.03
C ALA A 105 -2.26 -18.28 -13.94
N ARG A 106 -3.25 -17.77 -13.20
CA ARG A 106 -4.58 -18.35 -13.08
C ARG A 106 -5.23 -18.60 -14.44
N VAL A 107 -5.25 -17.59 -15.31
CA VAL A 107 -6.00 -17.64 -16.55
C VAL A 107 -5.22 -18.25 -17.73
N ARG A 108 -3.89 -18.25 -17.68
CA ARG A 108 -3.03 -18.84 -18.72
C ARG A 108 -2.41 -20.17 -18.32
N GLU A 109 -1.69 -20.20 -17.21
CA GLU A 109 -0.83 -21.32 -16.84
C GLU A 109 -1.61 -22.42 -16.14
N TRP A 110 -2.50 -22.03 -15.21
CA TRP A 110 -3.25 -22.97 -14.37
C TRP A 110 -4.64 -23.32 -14.91
N ARG A 111 -4.97 -22.83 -16.10
CA ARG A 111 -6.29 -23.09 -16.70
C ARG A 111 -6.55 -24.59 -16.78
N GLY A 112 -7.68 -25.03 -16.18
CA GLY A 112 -8.03 -26.45 -16.09
C GLY A 112 -7.27 -27.25 -15.02
N GLN A 113 -6.40 -26.61 -14.23
CA GLN A 113 -5.67 -27.21 -13.12
C GLN A 113 -6.29 -26.79 -11.77
N PRO A 114 -6.07 -27.55 -10.69
CA PRO A 114 -6.58 -27.19 -9.36
C PRO A 114 -6.14 -25.81 -8.86
N GLN A 115 -4.94 -25.38 -9.23
CA GLN A 115 -4.36 -24.06 -8.84
C GLN A 115 -5.22 -22.89 -9.32
N ALA A 116 -5.94 -23.01 -10.43
CA ALA A 116 -6.84 -21.98 -10.93
C ALA A 116 -8.03 -21.71 -9.99
N GLN A 117 -8.36 -22.66 -9.11
CA GLN A 117 -9.46 -22.54 -8.17
C GLN A 117 -9.05 -21.93 -6.81
N ILE A 118 -7.75 -21.83 -6.55
CA ILE A 118 -7.23 -21.24 -5.31
C ILE A 118 -7.62 -19.75 -5.27
N THR A 119 -8.33 -19.34 -4.23
CA THR A 119 -8.73 -17.95 -4.03
C THR A 119 -7.53 -17.05 -3.67
N LEU A 120 -7.69 -15.73 -3.83
CA LEU A 120 -6.64 -14.79 -3.39
C LEU A 120 -6.43 -14.85 -1.87
N ALA A 121 -7.46 -15.13 -1.09
CA ALA A 121 -7.33 -15.33 0.36
C ALA A 121 -6.47 -16.56 0.71
N GLU A 122 -6.64 -17.67 0.00
CA GLU A 122 -5.81 -18.87 0.18
C GLU A 122 -4.38 -18.63 -0.28
N TRP A 123 -4.16 -17.89 -1.38
CA TRP A 123 -2.83 -17.46 -1.80
C TRP A 123 -2.16 -16.55 -0.76
N ALA A 124 -2.89 -15.62 -0.17
CA ALA A 124 -2.38 -14.79 0.92
C ALA A 124 -1.98 -15.62 2.15
N ALA A 125 -2.74 -16.67 2.48
CA ALA A 125 -2.37 -17.60 3.54
C ALA A 125 -1.08 -18.36 3.25
N GLN A 126 -0.87 -18.80 2.00
CA GLN A 126 0.39 -19.44 1.58
C GLN A 126 1.56 -18.44 1.62
N ALA A 127 1.37 -17.22 1.13
CA ALA A 127 2.38 -16.16 1.21
C ALA A 127 2.80 -15.87 2.65
N ARG A 128 1.85 -15.93 3.61
CA ARG A 128 2.15 -15.76 5.04
C ARG A 128 3.02 -16.87 5.60
N ILE A 129 2.77 -18.12 5.20
CA ILE A 129 3.63 -19.26 5.59
C ILE A 129 5.03 -19.05 5.04
N ALA A 130 5.15 -18.72 3.75
CA ALA A 130 6.44 -18.44 3.12
C ALA A 130 7.19 -17.28 3.80
N ALA A 131 6.49 -16.21 4.19
CA ALA A 131 7.09 -15.10 4.91
C ALA A 131 7.62 -15.50 6.29
N HIS A 132 6.87 -16.35 7.02
CA HIS A 132 7.32 -16.91 8.28
C HIS A 132 8.59 -17.76 8.13
N ASP A 133 8.70 -18.50 7.03
CA ASP A 133 9.83 -19.36 6.72
C ASP A 133 11.01 -18.61 6.05
N GLY A 134 10.92 -17.28 5.93
CA GLY A 134 12.00 -16.41 5.48
C GLY A 134 12.12 -16.21 3.96
N HIS A 135 11.11 -16.62 3.18
CA HIS A 135 11.07 -16.45 1.72
C HIS A 135 9.75 -15.83 1.20
N GLY A 136 9.18 -14.90 1.98
CA GLY A 136 7.97 -14.17 1.61
C GLY A 136 8.19 -13.06 0.57
N GLY A 137 7.09 -12.38 0.23
CA GLY A 137 7.07 -11.29 -0.72
C GLY A 137 7.33 -11.72 -2.16
N VAL A 138 7.99 -10.87 -2.94
CA VAL A 138 8.29 -11.13 -4.36
C VAL A 138 9.09 -12.42 -4.56
N ARG A 139 9.93 -12.83 -3.59
CA ARG A 139 10.68 -14.08 -3.67
C ARG A 139 9.75 -15.29 -3.75
N TRP A 140 8.72 -15.35 -2.88
CA TRP A 140 7.71 -16.40 -2.90
C TRP A 140 6.97 -16.47 -4.24
N LEU A 141 6.75 -15.30 -4.88
CA LEU A 141 6.07 -15.25 -6.16
C LEU A 141 6.75 -16.09 -7.24
N TYR A 142 8.09 -16.07 -7.29
CA TYR A 142 8.87 -16.89 -8.23
C TYR A 142 8.85 -18.40 -7.93
N GLU A 143 8.33 -18.81 -6.78
CA GLU A 143 8.13 -20.21 -6.44
C GLU A 143 6.76 -20.74 -6.92
N VAL A 144 5.77 -19.85 -7.07
CA VAL A 144 4.38 -20.24 -7.38
C VAL A 144 3.95 -19.89 -8.80
N ALA A 145 4.52 -18.90 -9.45
CA ALA A 145 4.21 -18.48 -10.81
C ALA A 145 5.45 -18.52 -11.69
N SER A 146 5.26 -18.78 -12.99
CA SER A 146 6.38 -18.75 -13.93
C SER A 146 6.85 -17.31 -14.18
N ALA A 147 8.10 -17.17 -14.64
CA ALA A 147 8.65 -15.86 -15.00
C ALA A 147 7.84 -15.13 -16.08
N SER A 148 7.12 -15.86 -16.94
CA SER A 148 6.27 -15.28 -17.99
C SER A 148 4.96 -14.69 -17.46
N ALA A 149 4.51 -15.11 -16.28
CA ALA A 149 3.35 -14.53 -15.60
C ALA A 149 3.70 -13.32 -14.73
N ILE A 150 4.98 -13.15 -14.37
CA ILE A 150 5.42 -12.09 -13.46
C ILE A 150 5.77 -10.84 -14.28
N PRO A 151 5.05 -9.71 -14.08
CA PRO A 151 5.41 -8.45 -14.72
C PRO A 151 6.76 -7.93 -14.22
N SER A 152 7.39 -7.04 -14.97
CA SER A 152 8.58 -6.36 -14.46
C SER A 152 8.22 -5.50 -13.23
N SER A 153 9.16 -5.37 -12.30
CA SER A 153 9.00 -4.51 -11.13
C SER A 153 8.77 -3.04 -11.54
N ASP A 154 9.44 -2.59 -12.62
CA ASP A 154 9.28 -1.24 -13.14
C ASP A 154 7.86 -1.00 -13.68
N ASP A 155 7.32 -1.94 -14.47
CA ASP A 155 5.95 -1.80 -14.98
C ASP A 155 4.91 -1.83 -13.84
N ALA A 156 5.09 -2.71 -12.86
CA ALA A 156 4.21 -2.76 -11.69
C ALA A 156 4.26 -1.45 -10.88
N ARG A 157 5.45 -0.88 -10.71
CA ARG A 157 5.63 0.41 -10.06
C ARG A 157 4.95 1.52 -10.87
N TRP A 158 5.28 1.67 -12.16
CA TRP A 158 4.76 2.78 -12.94
C TRP A 158 3.26 2.78 -13.11
N VAL A 159 2.63 1.63 -13.34
CA VAL A 159 1.16 1.57 -13.44
C VAL A 159 0.50 1.95 -12.10
N HIS A 160 1.07 1.54 -10.96
CA HIS A 160 0.60 1.94 -9.64
C HIS A 160 0.73 3.44 -9.42
N GLU A 161 1.91 4.02 -9.71
CA GLU A 161 2.20 5.45 -9.57
C GLU A 161 1.29 6.31 -10.46
N GLU A 162 1.03 5.86 -11.68
CA GLU A 162 0.13 6.56 -12.60
C GLU A 162 -1.30 6.62 -12.06
N TYR A 163 -1.81 5.55 -11.44
CA TYR A 163 -3.11 5.57 -10.78
C TYR A 163 -3.11 6.41 -9.52
N TYR A 164 -2.05 6.33 -8.72
CA TYR A 164 -1.98 7.06 -7.46
C TYR A 164 -1.92 8.58 -7.71
N TRP A 165 -0.97 9.04 -8.52
CA TRP A 165 -0.77 10.46 -8.79
C TRP A 165 -1.74 11.04 -9.82
N GLY A 166 -2.17 10.25 -10.78
CA GLY A 166 -2.88 10.71 -11.97
C GLY A 166 -1.95 11.35 -13.01
N ALA A 167 -2.50 11.59 -14.19
CA ALA A 167 -1.71 12.01 -15.36
C ALA A 167 -0.99 13.34 -15.17
N GLU A 168 -1.57 14.28 -14.45
CA GLU A 168 -1.01 15.62 -14.25
C GLU A 168 0.14 15.61 -13.24
N LEU A 169 -0.10 15.06 -12.05
CA LEU A 169 0.91 15.01 -11.00
C LEU A 169 2.05 14.05 -11.34
N ALA A 170 1.78 12.94 -12.04
CA ALA A 170 2.83 12.04 -12.51
C ALA A 170 3.80 12.77 -13.45
N ARG A 171 3.29 13.59 -14.38
CA ARG A 171 4.15 14.46 -15.22
C ARG A 171 4.94 15.48 -14.40
N HIS A 172 4.32 16.07 -13.42
CA HIS A 172 4.96 17.07 -12.55
C HIS A 172 6.07 16.46 -11.69
N HIS A 173 5.80 15.33 -11.05
CA HIS A 173 6.75 14.72 -10.12
C HIS A 173 7.86 13.92 -10.79
N PHE A 174 7.54 13.23 -11.88
CA PHE A 174 8.48 12.30 -12.51
C PHE A 174 9.01 12.80 -13.87
N GLY A 175 8.49 13.92 -14.39
CA GLY A 175 8.95 14.51 -15.63
C GLY A 175 8.62 13.72 -16.89
N HIS A 176 7.71 12.74 -16.84
CA HIS A 176 7.33 11.92 -17.98
C HIS A 176 5.81 11.83 -18.14
N THR A 177 5.39 11.58 -19.38
CA THR A 177 3.97 11.27 -19.67
C THR A 177 3.65 9.86 -19.20
N PRO A 178 2.48 9.64 -18.57
CA PRO A 178 2.01 8.32 -18.21
C PRO A 178 2.06 7.34 -19.39
N ARG A 179 2.53 6.12 -19.14
CA ARG A 179 2.72 5.07 -20.16
C ARG A 179 1.54 4.11 -20.25
N PHE A 180 0.94 3.83 -19.12
CA PHE A 180 -0.08 2.78 -18.98
C PHE A 180 -1.48 3.35 -18.89
N VAL A 181 -1.66 4.48 -18.20
CA VAL A 181 -2.96 5.08 -17.94
C VAL A 181 -2.92 6.60 -18.21
N PRO A 182 -2.98 6.99 -19.49
CA PRO A 182 -2.83 8.42 -19.88
C PRO A 182 -3.81 9.37 -19.21
N ASP A 183 -5.00 8.88 -18.85
CA ASP A 183 -6.10 9.65 -18.26
C ASP A 183 -6.38 9.21 -16.81
N ALA A 184 -5.37 8.71 -16.10
CA ALA A 184 -5.54 8.27 -14.71
C ALA A 184 -6.07 9.43 -13.83
N PRO A 185 -7.07 9.15 -12.97
CA PRO A 185 -7.76 10.20 -12.20
C PRO A 185 -6.94 10.79 -11.05
N GLY A 186 -5.88 10.10 -10.62
CA GLY A 186 -5.10 10.50 -9.45
C GLY A 186 -5.83 10.22 -8.13
N PHE A 187 -5.69 9.01 -7.61
CA PHE A 187 -6.40 8.63 -6.39
C PHE A 187 -5.87 9.33 -5.14
N VAL A 188 -4.68 9.92 -5.18
CA VAL A 188 -4.17 10.81 -4.13
C VAL A 188 -5.18 11.93 -3.76
N HIS A 189 -6.00 12.36 -4.71
CA HIS A 189 -7.04 13.37 -4.47
C HIS A 189 -8.21 12.86 -3.60
N ALA A 190 -8.31 11.57 -3.36
CA ALA A 190 -9.29 10.99 -2.45
C ALA A 190 -8.81 10.95 -0.99
N GLU A 191 -7.57 11.32 -0.74
CA GLU A 191 -7.02 11.39 0.61
C GLU A 191 -7.62 12.57 1.38
N CYS A 192 -7.92 12.34 2.66
CA CYS A 192 -8.45 13.39 3.53
C CYS A 192 -7.88 13.26 4.95
N ALA A 193 -7.89 14.38 5.68
CA ALA A 193 -7.42 14.41 7.06
C ALA A 193 -8.36 13.60 7.97
N LEU A 194 -7.77 12.72 8.78
CA LEU A 194 -8.43 12.01 9.89
C LEU A 194 -8.28 12.77 11.20
N LEU A 195 -7.26 13.60 11.30
CA LEU A 195 -6.97 14.33 12.52
C LEU A 195 -7.96 15.48 12.71
N ASP A 196 -8.71 15.44 13.80
CA ASP A 196 -9.54 16.57 14.21
C ASP A 196 -8.65 17.76 14.65
N ALA A 197 -9.01 18.96 14.22
CA ALA A 197 -8.26 20.18 14.50
C ALA A 197 -8.06 20.47 16.01
N SER A 198 -8.89 19.90 16.88
CA SER A 198 -8.80 20.03 18.34
C SER A 198 -7.72 19.15 18.99
N VAL A 199 -7.24 18.11 18.28
CA VAL A 199 -6.32 17.12 18.85
C VAL A 199 -4.97 17.73 19.22
N LEU A 200 -4.35 18.49 18.31
CA LEU A 200 -3.05 19.11 18.59
C LEU A 200 -3.12 20.15 19.71
N PRO A 201 -4.08 21.08 19.72
CA PRO A 201 -4.30 21.98 20.87
C PRO A 201 -4.59 21.22 22.18
N GLY A 202 -5.37 20.14 22.11
CA GLY A 202 -5.68 19.30 23.28
C GLY A 202 -4.43 18.63 23.87
N LEU A 203 -3.55 18.11 23.01
CA LEU A 203 -2.26 17.53 23.45
C LEU A 203 -1.33 18.60 23.99
N ALA A 204 -1.28 19.78 23.36
CA ALA A 204 -0.49 20.91 23.85
C ALA A 204 -0.94 21.35 25.25
N ALA A 205 -2.24 21.40 25.52
CA ALA A 205 -2.80 21.70 26.84
C ALA A 205 -2.44 20.64 27.90
N GLN A 206 -2.08 19.43 27.48
CA GLN A 206 -1.59 18.35 28.36
C GLN A 206 -0.06 18.33 28.49
N GLY A 207 0.66 19.34 27.99
CA GLY A 207 2.11 19.47 28.14
C GLY A 207 2.93 18.89 26.97
N VAL A 208 2.29 18.45 25.87
CA VAL A 208 3.01 18.04 24.65
C VAL A 208 3.47 19.31 23.94
N SER A 209 4.77 19.56 23.92
CA SER A 209 5.35 20.79 23.36
C SER A 209 5.98 20.61 21.98
N ARG A 210 6.11 19.39 21.50
CA ARG A 210 6.73 19.05 20.21
C ARG A 210 5.91 17.99 19.49
N PHE A 211 5.75 18.18 18.19
CA PHE A 211 5.06 17.24 17.30
C PHE A 211 5.98 16.84 16.17
N GLY A 212 5.95 15.58 15.78
CA GLY A 212 6.73 15.05 14.67
C GLY A 212 5.93 14.02 13.88
N LEU A 213 6.40 13.74 12.67
CA LEU A 213 5.82 12.73 11.78
C LEU A 213 6.81 11.59 11.58
N ILE A 214 6.30 10.37 11.52
CA ILE A 214 7.02 9.19 11.06
C ILE A 214 6.21 8.65 9.90
N THR A 215 6.81 8.51 8.71
CA THR A 215 6.09 8.07 7.53
C THR A 215 6.99 7.29 6.59
N GLY A 216 6.41 6.33 5.85
CA GLY A 216 7.03 5.66 4.72
C GLY A 216 6.89 6.43 3.40
N ARG A 217 6.18 7.57 3.39
CA ARG A 217 6.01 8.39 2.20
C ARG A 217 7.33 8.95 1.71
N ASP A 218 7.51 8.99 0.40
CA ASP A 218 8.71 9.54 -0.22
C ASP A 218 8.63 11.06 -0.44
N GLY A 219 9.66 11.61 -1.11
CA GLY A 219 9.83 13.06 -1.27
C GLY A 219 8.61 13.80 -1.83
N PRO A 220 7.98 13.38 -2.95
CA PRO A 220 6.79 14.03 -3.50
C PRO A 220 5.53 13.84 -2.66
N GLU A 221 5.39 12.72 -1.95
CA GLU A 221 4.21 12.40 -1.17
C GLU A 221 4.12 13.21 0.13
N ILE A 222 5.25 13.60 0.72
CA ILE A 222 5.28 14.37 1.96
C ILE A 222 4.61 15.74 1.80
N PRO A 223 4.95 16.59 0.80
CA PRO A 223 4.26 17.86 0.58
C PRO A 223 2.76 17.70 0.34
N SER A 224 2.36 16.65 -0.41
CA SER A 224 0.94 16.35 -0.64
C SER A 224 0.21 16.08 0.68
N ALA A 225 0.78 15.23 1.53
CA ALA A 225 0.24 14.94 2.85
C ALA A 225 0.14 16.18 3.75
N LEU A 226 1.18 17.01 3.77
CA LEU A 226 1.19 18.23 4.58
C LEU A 226 0.12 19.23 4.12
N ASN A 227 -0.14 19.34 2.81
CA ASN A 227 -1.21 20.19 2.28
C ASN A 227 -2.60 19.72 2.70
N ILE A 228 -2.81 18.41 2.87
CA ILE A 228 -4.08 17.85 3.39
C ILE A 228 -4.26 18.18 4.87
N LEU A 229 -3.17 18.16 5.65
CA LEU A 229 -3.21 18.39 7.10
C LEU A 229 -3.26 19.86 7.47
N ALA A 230 -2.80 20.75 6.62
CA ALA A 230 -2.77 22.21 6.83
C ALA A 230 -3.26 22.94 5.56
N PRO A 231 -4.57 22.84 5.20
CA PRO A 231 -5.16 23.44 4.02
C PRO A 231 -5.22 24.98 4.11
#